data_c927fc2d969d3cdebf3cc4632b1a1171
#
_entry.id   c927fc2d969d3cdebf3cc4632b1a1171
#
_cell.length_a   1.000
_cell.length_b   1.000
_cell.length_c   1.000
_cell.angle_alpha   90.00
_cell.angle_beta   90.00
_cell.angle_gamma   90.00
#
_symmetry.space_group_name_H-M   'P 1'
#
loop_
_entity.id
_entity.type
_entity.pdbx_description
1 polymer ?
#
loop_
_entity_poly.entity_id
_entity_poly.type
_entity_poly.pdbx_seq_one_letter_code
_entity_poly.pdbx_strand_id
1 'polypeptide(L)'
;MKENPLLTVEGLTASFATESGRLPAVENVSFQINPGEALGLVGESGCGKSVTALSIMRLLPRPAGRIDRGRVLLGDTDLAILPAERMRTFRGSRLAMVFQEPMTALNPVHSIGKQLREAFRLHEHIADKGLADGKAVNLLRQVGIPDPERRLKEFPHQISGGMRQRVMIAMALACDPDLLIADEPTTALDVTIQAQILDLIKAQQQKRGLSLLLITHDLGVIAETCDRLCVMYAGRIVETADVFTLFTRPAHPYTRGLLASIPRLENQRKTRLAVIPGMVPALSELPPGCRFQNRCPQARDICRDREPPDITVADGHAAACYFAGPEKEPHATG
;
A
#
# COMPACT_ATOMS: atom_id res chain seq x y z
N MET A 1 -28.08 1.20 -0.81
CA MET A 1 -27.47 0.99 -2.14
C MET A 1 -25.99 0.78 -1.90
N LYS A 2 -25.38 -0.32 -2.33
CA LYS A 2 -23.92 -0.46 -2.26
C LYS A 2 -23.35 0.55 -3.24
N GLU A 3 -22.61 1.52 -2.76
CA GLU A 3 -21.87 2.44 -3.62
C GLU A 3 -20.87 1.64 -4.46
N ASN A 4 -20.72 2.01 -5.75
CA ASN A 4 -19.73 1.36 -6.60
C ASN A 4 -18.33 1.66 -6.05
N PRO A 5 -17.43 0.66 -5.98
CA PRO A 5 -16.08 0.89 -5.49
C PRO A 5 -15.33 1.91 -6.36
N LEU A 6 -14.50 2.74 -5.75
CA LEU A 6 -13.65 3.69 -6.45
C LEU A 6 -12.55 2.97 -7.24
N LEU A 7 -11.85 2.04 -6.58
CA LEU A 7 -10.83 1.19 -7.21
C LEU A 7 -11.26 -0.27 -7.10
N THR A 8 -11.18 -1.00 -8.23
CA THR A 8 -11.32 -2.46 -8.26
C THR A 8 -10.11 -3.08 -8.94
N VAL A 9 -9.40 -3.93 -8.25
CA VAL A 9 -8.32 -4.75 -8.77
C VAL A 9 -8.83 -6.18 -8.87
N GLU A 10 -8.77 -6.78 -10.07
CA GLU A 10 -9.29 -8.12 -10.36
C GLU A 10 -8.21 -8.99 -10.99
N GLY A 11 -7.81 -10.05 -10.31
CA GLY A 11 -6.88 -11.05 -10.82
C GLY A 11 -5.54 -10.51 -11.28
N LEU A 12 -5.08 -9.40 -10.70
CA LEU A 12 -3.84 -8.73 -11.11
C LEU A 12 -2.66 -9.67 -11.00
N THR A 13 -1.97 -9.86 -12.12
CA THR A 13 -0.72 -10.61 -12.20
C THR A 13 0.34 -9.76 -12.90
N ALA A 14 1.46 -9.55 -12.22
CA ALA A 14 2.59 -8.78 -12.73
C ALA A 14 3.89 -9.56 -12.56
N SER A 15 4.74 -9.56 -13.60
CA SER A 15 5.98 -10.33 -13.65
C SER A 15 7.18 -9.49 -14.06
N PHE A 16 8.35 -10.00 -13.72
CA PHE A 16 9.63 -9.44 -14.12
C PHE A 16 10.42 -10.44 -14.97
N ALA A 17 11.13 -9.92 -15.97
CA ALA A 17 12.11 -10.68 -16.72
C ALA A 17 13.34 -10.92 -15.84
N THR A 18 13.77 -12.17 -15.74
CA THR A 18 14.99 -12.61 -15.04
C THR A 18 15.82 -13.47 -15.99
N GLU A 19 17.03 -13.82 -15.61
CA GLU A 19 17.89 -14.72 -16.39
C GLU A 19 17.26 -16.11 -16.62
N SER A 20 16.46 -16.59 -15.66
CA SER A 20 15.74 -17.87 -15.72
C SER A 20 14.37 -17.79 -16.39
N GLY A 21 13.99 -16.64 -16.96
CA GLY A 21 12.68 -16.42 -17.57
C GLY A 21 11.86 -15.36 -16.85
N ARG A 22 10.54 -15.37 -17.08
CA ARG A 22 9.64 -14.41 -16.40
C ARG A 22 9.07 -15.03 -15.13
N LEU A 23 9.24 -14.30 -14.03
CA LEU A 23 8.74 -14.71 -12.72
C LEU A 23 7.61 -13.77 -12.24
N PRO A 24 6.46 -14.29 -11.82
CA PRO A 24 5.37 -13.49 -11.29
C PRO A 24 5.74 -12.99 -9.88
N ALA A 25 5.84 -11.67 -9.72
CA ALA A 25 6.05 -11.04 -8.42
C ALA A 25 4.72 -10.81 -7.68
N VAL A 26 3.64 -10.67 -8.44
CA VAL A 26 2.26 -10.56 -7.96
C VAL A 26 1.41 -11.47 -8.82
N GLU A 27 0.55 -12.27 -8.21
CA GLU A 27 -0.26 -13.25 -8.92
C GLU A 27 -1.67 -13.33 -8.35
N ASN A 28 -2.67 -13.13 -9.24
CA ASN A 28 -4.08 -13.23 -8.94
C ASN A 28 -4.53 -12.37 -7.74
N VAL A 29 -3.99 -11.14 -7.63
CA VAL A 29 -4.35 -10.21 -6.57
C VAL A 29 -5.68 -9.52 -6.91
N SER A 30 -6.64 -9.59 -5.97
CA SER A 30 -7.96 -8.99 -6.12
C SER A 30 -8.37 -8.28 -4.83
N PHE A 31 -8.80 -7.02 -4.93
CA PHE A 31 -9.37 -6.23 -3.84
C PHE A 31 -10.11 -5.01 -4.37
N GLN A 32 -10.88 -4.36 -3.50
CA GLN A 32 -11.63 -3.16 -3.82
C GLN A 32 -11.39 -2.09 -2.75
N ILE A 33 -11.46 -0.82 -3.16
CA ILE A 33 -11.45 0.35 -2.27
C ILE A 33 -12.71 1.16 -2.58
N ASN A 34 -13.50 1.44 -1.55
CA ASN A 34 -14.68 2.28 -1.67
C ASN A 34 -14.31 3.77 -1.62
N PRO A 35 -15.20 4.68 -2.09
CA PRO A 35 -14.98 6.12 -1.91
C PRO A 35 -14.75 6.48 -0.43
N GLY A 36 -13.68 7.24 -0.15
CA GLY A 36 -13.32 7.68 1.20
C GLY A 36 -12.75 6.58 2.12
N GLU A 37 -12.64 5.33 1.67
CA GLU A 37 -12.11 4.21 2.45
C GLU A 37 -10.59 4.26 2.54
N ALA A 38 -10.03 3.89 3.70
CA ALA A 38 -8.62 3.57 3.90
C ALA A 38 -8.41 2.06 3.93
N LEU A 39 -7.80 1.51 2.89
CA LEU A 39 -7.41 0.09 2.80
C LEU A 39 -5.92 -0.07 3.11
N GLY A 40 -5.59 -0.96 4.05
CA GLY A 40 -4.22 -1.37 4.33
C GLY A 40 -3.78 -2.54 3.43
N LEU A 41 -2.53 -2.54 2.98
CA LEU A 41 -1.88 -3.68 2.34
C LEU A 41 -0.60 -3.99 3.09
N VAL A 42 -0.57 -5.11 3.81
CA VAL A 42 0.54 -5.48 4.71
C VAL A 42 1.17 -6.81 4.34
N GLY A 43 2.38 -7.02 4.82
CA GLY A 43 3.16 -8.24 4.67
C GLY A 43 4.64 -7.99 4.81
N GLU A 44 5.44 -9.05 4.89
CA GLU A 44 6.91 -8.96 4.98
C GLU A 44 7.51 -8.27 3.75
N SER A 45 8.75 -7.78 3.87
CA SER A 45 9.48 -7.21 2.73
C SER A 45 9.59 -8.22 1.59
N GLY A 46 9.47 -7.75 0.35
CA GLY A 46 9.52 -8.61 -0.84
C GLY A 46 8.24 -9.38 -1.17
N CYS A 47 7.16 -9.28 -0.39
CA CYS A 47 5.93 -10.03 -0.66
C CYS A 47 5.08 -9.49 -1.84
N GLY A 48 5.46 -8.37 -2.49
CA GLY A 48 4.78 -7.86 -3.68
C GLY A 48 3.96 -6.57 -3.50
N LYS A 49 3.92 -5.95 -2.32
CA LYS A 49 3.12 -4.75 -2.02
C LYS A 49 3.41 -3.58 -2.96
N SER A 50 4.67 -3.16 -3.04
CA SER A 50 5.10 -2.06 -3.93
C SER A 50 4.89 -2.40 -5.40
N VAL A 51 5.08 -3.68 -5.79
CA VAL A 51 4.80 -4.12 -7.16
C VAL A 51 3.31 -3.98 -7.48
N THR A 52 2.42 -4.27 -6.52
CA THR A 52 0.97 -4.06 -6.67
C THR A 52 0.67 -2.58 -6.87
N ALA A 53 1.22 -1.69 -6.04
CA ALA A 53 1.06 -0.23 -6.18
C ALA A 53 1.57 0.28 -7.54
N LEU A 54 2.79 -0.11 -7.93
CA LEU A 54 3.38 0.27 -9.22
C LEU A 54 2.60 -0.29 -10.40
N SER A 55 1.97 -1.46 -10.26
CA SER A 55 1.09 -2.02 -11.28
C SER A 55 -0.18 -1.18 -11.46
N ILE A 56 -0.84 -0.78 -10.38
CA ILE A 56 -2.01 0.11 -10.40
C ILE A 56 -1.63 1.45 -11.07
N MET A 57 -0.49 2.02 -10.69
CA MET A 57 0.06 3.23 -11.28
C MET A 57 0.62 3.04 -12.70
N ARG A 58 0.77 1.79 -13.17
CA ARG A 58 1.48 1.43 -14.43
C ARG A 58 2.89 2.03 -14.50
N LEU A 59 3.59 1.97 -13.39
CA LEU A 59 4.97 2.46 -13.22
C LEU A 59 5.99 1.32 -13.06
N LEU A 60 5.63 0.09 -13.40
CA LEU A 60 6.60 -1.01 -13.43
C LEU A 60 7.77 -0.67 -14.37
N PRO A 61 9.02 -0.93 -13.95
CA PRO A 61 10.21 -0.62 -14.75
C PRO A 61 10.22 -1.42 -16.05
N ARG A 62 10.27 -0.72 -17.19
CA ARG A 62 10.34 -1.31 -18.52
C ARG A 62 11.78 -1.45 -18.99
N PRO A 63 12.14 -2.49 -19.73
CA PRO A 63 11.30 -3.60 -20.23
C PRO A 63 11.13 -4.76 -19.23
N ALA A 64 11.75 -4.72 -18.06
CA ALA A 64 11.78 -5.83 -17.12
C ALA A 64 10.39 -6.20 -16.58
N GLY A 65 9.63 -5.21 -16.08
CA GLY A 65 8.33 -5.42 -15.46
C GLY A 65 7.16 -5.21 -16.41
N ARG A 66 6.11 -6.02 -16.28
CA ARG A 66 4.84 -5.85 -17.00
C ARG A 66 3.66 -6.43 -16.22
N ILE A 67 2.46 -5.94 -16.55
CA ILE A 67 1.20 -6.59 -16.16
C ILE A 67 0.92 -7.68 -17.20
N ASP A 68 0.78 -8.93 -16.76
CA ASP A 68 0.52 -10.07 -17.63
C ASP A 68 -0.99 -10.30 -17.83
N ARG A 69 -1.77 -10.12 -16.77
CA ARG A 69 -3.24 -10.29 -16.78
C ARG A 69 -3.87 -9.55 -15.60
N GLY A 70 -5.20 -9.50 -15.62
CA GLY A 70 -6.03 -8.82 -14.61
C GLY A 70 -6.49 -7.46 -15.08
N ARG A 71 -7.36 -6.84 -14.27
CA ARG A 71 -7.96 -5.55 -14.52
C ARG A 71 -7.70 -4.61 -13.34
N VAL A 72 -7.58 -3.34 -13.64
CA VAL A 72 -7.44 -2.28 -12.62
C VAL A 72 -8.43 -1.18 -12.99
N LEU A 73 -9.60 -1.22 -12.38
CA LEU A 73 -10.69 -0.27 -12.67
C LEU A 73 -10.64 0.89 -11.68
N LEU A 74 -10.58 2.11 -12.19
CA LEU A 74 -10.84 3.33 -11.42
C LEU A 74 -12.20 3.89 -11.87
N GLY A 75 -13.23 3.67 -11.06
CA GLY A 75 -14.62 3.73 -11.53
C GLY A 75 -14.82 2.75 -12.68
N ASP A 76 -15.35 3.24 -13.81
CA ASP A 76 -15.58 2.42 -15.00
C ASP A 76 -14.37 2.30 -15.94
N THR A 77 -13.23 2.91 -15.60
CA THR A 77 -12.06 2.98 -16.49
C THR A 77 -11.02 1.93 -16.13
N ASP A 78 -10.74 0.99 -17.05
CA ASP A 78 -9.66 0.02 -16.87
C ASP A 78 -8.29 0.64 -17.16
N LEU A 79 -7.55 0.93 -16.09
CA LEU A 79 -6.22 1.53 -16.17
C LEU A 79 -5.19 0.59 -16.81
N ALA A 80 -5.36 -0.73 -16.71
CA ALA A 80 -4.38 -1.70 -17.19
C ALA A 80 -4.19 -1.63 -18.72
N ILE A 81 -5.25 -1.30 -19.44
CA ILE A 81 -5.27 -1.27 -20.93
C ILE A 81 -5.27 0.15 -21.52
N LEU A 82 -5.33 1.20 -20.68
CA LEU A 82 -5.34 2.58 -21.19
C LEU A 82 -4.11 2.88 -22.06
N PRO A 83 -4.26 3.66 -23.16
CA PRO A 83 -3.10 4.25 -23.83
C PRO A 83 -2.23 5.07 -22.87
N ALA A 84 -0.91 5.08 -23.11
CA ALA A 84 0.04 5.75 -22.22
C ALA A 84 -0.28 7.23 -22.00
N GLU A 85 -0.71 7.93 -23.05
CA GLU A 85 -1.10 9.34 -23.00
C GLU A 85 -2.31 9.57 -22.08
N ARG A 86 -3.31 8.71 -22.16
CA ARG A 86 -4.48 8.75 -21.29
C ARG A 86 -4.11 8.43 -19.84
N MET A 87 -3.20 7.47 -19.61
CA MET A 87 -2.74 7.16 -18.24
C MET A 87 -2.01 8.36 -17.60
N ARG A 88 -1.32 9.19 -18.36
CA ARG A 88 -0.69 10.42 -17.85
C ARG A 88 -1.68 11.42 -17.28
N THR A 89 -2.89 11.51 -17.87
CA THR A 89 -3.93 12.40 -17.34
C THR A 89 -4.55 11.90 -16.05
N PHE A 90 -4.49 10.60 -15.76
CA PHE A 90 -4.98 10.04 -14.49
C PHE A 90 -3.97 10.21 -13.35
N ARG A 91 -2.67 10.03 -13.66
CA ARG A 91 -1.62 10.20 -12.65
C ARG A 91 -1.50 11.67 -12.26
N GLY A 92 -1.52 11.94 -10.96
CA GLY A 92 -1.42 13.29 -10.40
C GLY A 92 -2.75 14.04 -10.32
N SER A 93 -3.78 13.67 -11.09
CA SER A 93 -5.10 14.30 -11.04
C SER A 93 -6.13 13.45 -10.30
N ARG A 94 -6.29 12.18 -10.66
CA ARG A 94 -7.24 11.26 -10.02
C ARG A 94 -6.57 10.21 -9.14
N LEU A 95 -5.34 9.85 -9.46
CA LEU A 95 -4.55 8.81 -8.83
C LEU A 95 -3.17 9.37 -8.48
N ALA A 96 -2.83 9.43 -7.22
CA ALA A 96 -1.54 9.94 -6.74
C ALA A 96 -0.80 8.88 -5.93
N MET A 97 0.54 9.01 -5.84
CA MET A 97 1.37 8.10 -5.08
C MET A 97 2.43 8.84 -4.27
N VAL A 98 2.57 8.45 -3.02
CA VAL A 98 3.71 8.77 -2.16
C VAL A 98 4.64 7.57 -2.17
N PHE A 99 5.87 7.76 -2.64
CA PHE A 99 6.87 6.70 -2.78
C PHE A 99 7.63 6.47 -1.46
N GLN A 100 8.20 5.29 -1.32
CA GLN A 100 8.96 4.87 -0.14
C GLN A 100 10.16 5.78 0.16
N GLU A 101 10.85 6.28 -0.88
CA GLU A 101 12.04 7.11 -0.72
C GLU A 101 11.81 8.55 -1.19
N PRO A 102 11.69 9.53 -0.26
CA PRO A 102 11.51 10.93 -0.62
C PRO A 102 12.74 11.54 -1.32
N MET A 103 13.92 10.95 -1.12
CA MET A 103 15.18 11.42 -1.73
C MET A 103 15.21 11.23 -3.24
N THR A 104 14.57 10.18 -3.75
CA THR A 104 14.51 9.85 -5.17
C THR A 104 13.26 10.42 -5.85
N ALA A 105 12.21 10.71 -5.06
CA ALA A 105 10.94 11.24 -5.57
C ALA A 105 11.00 12.73 -5.95
N LEU A 106 11.81 13.52 -5.23
CA LEU A 106 12.00 14.95 -5.51
C LEU A 106 13.19 15.17 -6.43
N ASN A 107 13.00 15.96 -7.49
CA ASN A 107 14.09 16.33 -8.39
C ASN A 107 15.07 17.29 -7.68
N PRO A 108 16.34 16.89 -7.44
CA PRO A 108 17.29 17.69 -6.64
C PRO A 108 17.74 19.00 -7.30
N VAL A 109 17.61 19.13 -8.61
CA VAL A 109 18.02 20.33 -9.37
C VAL A 109 16.87 21.30 -9.64
N HIS A 110 15.66 20.99 -9.12
CA HIS A 110 14.51 21.89 -9.19
C HIS A 110 14.10 22.34 -7.79
N SER A 111 13.77 23.64 -7.65
CA SER A 111 13.20 24.14 -6.41
C SER A 111 11.83 23.51 -6.12
N ILE A 112 11.44 23.50 -4.86
CA ILE A 112 10.14 22.95 -4.40
C ILE A 112 8.99 23.62 -5.16
N GLY A 113 9.01 24.96 -5.26
CA GLY A 113 7.98 25.70 -5.98
C GLY A 113 7.93 25.39 -7.48
N LYS A 114 9.09 25.11 -8.12
CA LYS A 114 9.08 24.70 -9.53
C LYS A 114 8.37 23.37 -9.72
N GLN A 115 8.60 22.41 -8.84
CA GLN A 115 7.98 21.07 -8.92
C GLN A 115 6.47 21.13 -8.64
N LEU A 116 6.03 21.90 -7.64
CA LEU A 116 4.59 22.11 -7.37
C LEU A 116 3.87 22.82 -8.53
N ARG A 117 4.48 23.89 -9.09
CA ARG A 117 3.91 24.57 -10.25
C ARG A 117 3.80 23.67 -11.48
N GLU A 118 4.73 22.75 -11.65
CA GLU A 118 4.66 21.79 -12.76
C GLU A 118 3.41 20.91 -12.66
N ALA A 119 3.07 20.41 -11.45
CA ALA A 119 1.86 19.65 -11.22
C ALA A 119 0.59 20.46 -11.58
N PHE A 120 0.47 21.69 -11.10
CA PHE A 120 -0.66 22.57 -11.42
C PHE A 120 -0.77 22.88 -12.91
N ARG A 121 0.37 23.12 -13.58
CA ARG A 121 0.40 23.40 -15.02
C ARG A 121 -0.08 22.19 -15.83
N LEU A 122 0.36 20.99 -15.47
CA LEU A 122 0.07 19.78 -16.22
C LEU A 122 -1.38 19.28 -16.01
N HIS A 123 -1.92 19.43 -14.83
CA HIS A 123 -3.20 18.82 -14.46
C HIS A 123 -4.35 19.81 -14.28
N GLU A 124 -4.05 21.04 -13.88
CA GLU A 124 -5.07 22.10 -13.71
C GLU A 124 -4.95 23.22 -14.75
N HIS A 125 -3.98 23.12 -15.67
CA HIS A 125 -3.74 24.11 -16.73
C HIS A 125 -3.47 25.52 -16.21
N ILE A 126 -2.95 25.67 -14.97
CA ILE A 126 -2.60 26.98 -14.39
C ILE A 126 -1.27 27.44 -14.96
N ALA A 127 -1.31 28.42 -15.84
CA ALA A 127 -0.14 29.04 -16.44
C ALA A 127 0.38 30.25 -15.65
N ASP A 128 -0.49 30.95 -14.92
CA ASP A 128 -0.12 32.11 -14.11
C ASP A 128 0.73 31.70 -12.91
N LYS A 129 1.94 32.26 -12.84
CA LYS A 129 2.92 31.93 -11.80
C LYS A 129 2.47 32.41 -10.41
N GLY A 130 1.82 33.57 -10.31
CA GLY A 130 1.37 34.12 -9.03
C GLY A 130 0.26 33.27 -8.42
N LEU A 131 -0.70 32.85 -9.24
CA LEU A 131 -1.77 31.94 -8.83
C LEU A 131 -1.21 30.58 -8.40
N ALA A 132 -0.29 30.00 -9.18
CA ALA A 132 0.34 28.73 -8.87
C ALA A 132 1.19 28.81 -7.57
N ASP A 133 1.94 29.90 -7.35
CA ASP A 133 2.70 30.11 -6.13
C ASP A 133 1.77 30.27 -4.91
N GLY A 134 0.65 30.97 -5.04
CA GLY A 134 -0.37 31.08 -3.98
C GLY A 134 -0.97 29.73 -3.60
N LYS A 135 -1.33 28.89 -4.58
CA LYS A 135 -1.78 27.50 -4.33
C LYS A 135 -0.70 26.67 -3.64
N ALA A 136 0.54 26.74 -4.13
CA ALA A 136 1.67 26.01 -3.56
C ALA A 136 1.95 26.41 -2.10
N VAL A 137 1.91 27.71 -1.77
CA VAL A 137 2.03 28.20 -0.39
C VAL A 137 0.93 27.62 0.50
N ASN A 138 -0.33 27.68 0.05
CA ASN A 138 -1.45 27.14 0.81
C ASN A 138 -1.31 25.64 1.03
N LEU A 139 -0.88 24.88 0.03
CA LEU A 139 -0.67 23.46 0.12
C LEU A 139 0.45 23.11 1.08
N LEU A 140 1.60 23.80 1.01
CA LEU A 140 2.70 23.60 1.96
C LEU A 140 2.29 23.92 3.39
N ARG A 141 1.44 24.93 3.59
CA ARG A 141 0.87 25.26 4.91
C ARG A 141 -0.04 24.14 5.43
N GLN A 142 -0.89 23.55 4.57
CA GLN A 142 -1.76 22.43 4.93
C GLN A 142 -0.99 21.18 5.37
N VAL A 143 0.19 20.95 4.82
CA VAL A 143 1.06 19.83 5.23
C VAL A 143 2.02 20.21 6.36
N GLY A 144 1.86 21.40 6.96
CA GLY A 144 2.63 21.83 8.14
C GLY A 144 4.07 22.21 7.84
N ILE A 145 4.37 22.73 6.66
CA ILE A 145 5.68 23.29 6.32
C ILE A 145 5.74 24.73 6.86
N PRO A 146 6.72 25.07 7.73
CA PRO A 146 6.92 26.43 8.21
C PRO A 146 7.51 27.32 7.12
N ASP A 147 7.16 28.62 7.12
CA ASP A 147 7.64 29.65 6.18
C ASP A 147 7.50 29.23 4.70
N PRO A 148 6.30 28.80 4.24
CA PRO A 148 6.12 28.16 2.95
C PRO A 148 6.55 29.05 1.78
N GLU A 149 6.44 30.38 1.87
CA GLU A 149 6.88 31.35 0.85
C GLU A 149 8.40 31.30 0.63
N ARG A 150 9.16 31.11 1.70
CA ARG A 150 10.60 30.91 1.64
C ARG A 150 10.92 29.52 1.07
N ARG A 151 10.24 28.47 1.57
CA ARG A 151 10.49 27.08 1.18
C ARG A 151 10.24 26.81 -0.31
N LEU A 152 9.34 27.54 -0.95
CA LEU A 152 9.14 27.43 -2.41
C LEU A 152 10.40 27.70 -3.23
N LYS A 153 11.32 28.52 -2.71
CA LYS A 153 12.57 28.90 -3.39
C LYS A 153 13.70 27.91 -3.11
N GLU A 154 13.57 27.09 -2.08
CA GLU A 154 14.59 26.13 -1.66
C GLU A 154 14.56 24.86 -2.52
N PHE A 155 15.68 24.14 -2.51
CA PHE A 155 15.85 22.88 -3.18
C PHE A 155 15.69 21.73 -2.17
N PRO A 156 15.39 20.50 -2.63
CA PRO A 156 15.20 19.35 -1.73
C PRO A 156 16.36 19.13 -0.73
N HIS A 157 17.59 19.35 -1.13
CA HIS A 157 18.77 19.16 -0.27
C HIS A 157 18.91 20.23 0.84
N GLN A 158 18.16 21.32 0.78
CA GLN A 158 18.20 22.42 1.76
C GLN A 158 17.19 22.27 2.89
N ILE A 159 16.35 21.21 2.85
CA ILE A 159 15.32 20.92 3.84
C ILE A 159 15.55 19.55 4.50
N SER A 160 15.01 19.36 5.72
CA SER A 160 15.13 18.10 6.46
C SER A 160 14.38 16.94 5.79
N GLY A 161 14.68 15.69 6.18
CA GLY A 161 14.00 14.49 5.70
C GLY A 161 12.48 14.53 5.90
N GLY A 162 12.03 14.87 7.09
CA GLY A 162 10.60 15.01 7.39
C GLY A 162 9.92 16.13 6.58
N MET A 163 10.64 17.24 6.31
CA MET A 163 10.12 18.29 5.41
C MET A 163 10.03 17.81 3.97
N ARG A 164 11.01 17.04 3.47
CA ARG A 164 10.93 16.43 2.12
C ARG A 164 9.72 15.51 2.00
N GLN A 165 9.45 14.70 3.04
CA GLN A 165 8.29 13.83 3.07
C GLN A 165 6.99 14.64 3.00
N ARG A 166 6.86 15.71 3.79
CA ARG A 166 5.70 16.62 3.74
C ARG A 166 5.53 17.28 2.37
N VAL A 167 6.63 17.70 1.73
CA VAL A 167 6.61 18.26 0.36
C VAL A 167 6.15 17.20 -0.64
N MET A 168 6.62 15.95 -0.54
CA MET A 168 6.18 14.86 -1.41
C MET A 168 4.69 14.58 -1.24
N ILE A 169 4.17 14.57 0.00
CA ILE A 169 2.73 14.45 0.27
C ILE A 169 1.98 15.64 -0.34
N ALA A 170 2.48 16.87 -0.17
CA ALA A 170 1.90 18.05 -0.79
C ALA A 170 1.81 17.89 -2.32
N MET A 171 2.87 17.43 -2.96
CA MET A 171 2.87 17.20 -4.42
C MET A 171 1.85 16.12 -4.82
N ALA A 172 1.74 15.03 -4.06
CA ALA A 172 0.75 13.99 -4.31
C ALA A 172 -0.69 14.53 -4.18
N LEU A 173 -0.93 15.46 -3.26
CA LEU A 173 -2.25 16.07 -3.01
C LEU A 173 -2.52 17.34 -3.83
N ALA A 174 -1.58 17.76 -4.71
CA ALA A 174 -1.63 19.06 -5.36
C ALA A 174 -2.88 19.28 -6.23
N CYS A 175 -3.38 18.23 -6.87
CA CYS A 175 -4.51 18.28 -7.79
C CYS A 175 -5.73 17.50 -7.28
N ASP A 176 -5.91 17.40 -5.98
CA ASP A 176 -7.06 16.78 -5.29
C ASP A 176 -7.43 15.39 -5.85
N PRO A 177 -6.54 14.39 -5.77
CA PRO A 177 -6.77 13.07 -6.32
C PRO A 177 -7.93 12.34 -5.60
N ASP A 178 -8.59 11.41 -6.32
CA ASP A 178 -9.64 10.53 -5.76
C ASP A 178 -9.01 9.44 -4.87
N LEU A 179 -7.82 8.95 -5.25
CA LEU A 179 -7.09 7.89 -4.57
C LEU A 179 -5.62 8.27 -4.34
N LEU A 180 -5.18 8.18 -3.10
CA LEU A 180 -3.77 8.24 -2.71
C LEU A 180 -3.23 6.84 -2.42
N ILE A 181 -2.15 6.45 -3.09
CA ILE A 181 -1.37 5.27 -2.74
C ILE A 181 -0.16 5.73 -1.94
N ALA A 182 -0.04 5.31 -0.69
CA ALA A 182 1.08 5.63 0.19
C ALA A 182 1.92 4.36 0.42
N ASP A 183 3.06 4.25 -0.28
CA ASP A 183 3.95 3.09 -0.21
C ASP A 183 5.04 3.35 0.82
N GLU A 184 4.89 2.76 2.00
CA GLU A 184 5.76 2.92 3.16
C GLU A 184 6.12 4.39 3.44
N PRO A 185 5.13 5.29 3.62
CA PRO A 185 5.35 6.74 3.61
C PRO A 185 6.18 7.25 4.79
N THR A 186 6.52 6.40 5.74
CA THR A 186 7.25 6.76 6.97
C THR A 186 8.57 6.01 7.14
N THR A 187 8.99 5.21 6.18
CA THR A 187 10.26 4.48 6.21
C THR A 187 11.44 5.45 6.34
N ALA A 188 12.42 5.10 7.18
CA ALA A 188 13.61 5.89 7.50
C ALA A 188 13.36 7.23 8.23
N LEU A 189 12.17 7.43 8.82
CA LEU A 189 11.88 8.56 9.70
C LEU A 189 11.93 8.13 11.18
N ASP A 190 12.21 9.07 12.06
CA ASP A 190 12.07 8.83 13.50
C ASP A 190 10.58 8.68 13.89
N VAL A 191 10.31 7.98 15.02
CA VAL A 191 8.97 7.63 15.47
C VAL A 191 8.04 8.84 15.61
N THR A 192 8.58 9.97 16.06
CA THR A 192 7.79 11.20 16.24
C THR A 192 7.35 11.79 14.89
N ILE A 193 8.25 11.85 13.93
CA ILE A 193 7.95 12.33 12.58
C ILE A 193 7.02 11.35 11.86
N GLN A 194 7.21 10.04 12.07
CA GLN A 194 6.34 9.01 11.53
C GLN A 194 4.88 9.24 11.96
N ALA A 195 4.61 9.39 13.26
CA ALA A 195 3.26 9.67 13.76
C ALA A 195 2.67 10.94 13.13
N GLN A 196 3.44 12.03 13.07
CA GLN A 196 3.00 13.29 12.46
C GLN A 196 2.66 13.16 10.96
N ILE A 197 3.39 12.32 10.22
CA ILE A 197 3.11 12.08 8.79
C ILE A 197 1.81 11.28 8.61
N LEU A 198 1.59 10.27 9.44
CA LEU A 198 0.38 9.46 9.40
C LEU A 198 -0.86 10.28 9.78
N ASP A 199 -0.77 11.10 10.85
CA ASP A 199 -1.82 12.02 11.25
C ASP A 199 -2.15 13.02 10.12
N LEU A 200 -1.11 13.52 9.44
CA LEU A 200 -1.29 14.40 8.29
C LEU A 200 -2.06 13.71 7.16
N ILE A 201 -1.67 12.48 6.77
CA ILE A 201 -2.34 11.72 5.70
C ILE A 201 -3.80 11.47 6.10
N LYS A 202 -4.07 11.03 7.33
CA LYS A 202 -5.41 10.78 7.86
C LYS A 202 -6.26 12.05 7.89
N ALA A 203 -5.71 13.18 8.34
CA ALA A 203 -6.42 14.45 8.34
C ALA A 203 -6.77 14.92 6.92
N GLN A 204 -5.87 14.74 5.95
CA GLN A 204 -6.14 15.08 4.55
C GLN A 204 -7.18 14.14 3.93
N GLN A 205 -7.13 12.84 4.24
CA GLN A 205 -8.11 11.84 3.82
C GLN A 205 -9.51 12.23 4.30
N GLN A 206 -9.68 12.50 5.59
CA GLN A 206 -10.97 12.88 6.15
C GLN A 206 -11.50 14.21 5.61
N LYS A 207 -10.62 15.22 5.50
CA LYS A 207 -11.00 16.56 5.05
C LYS A 207 -11.46 16.59 3.59
N ARG A 208 -10.86 15.75 2.72
CA ARG A 208 -11.08 15.77 1.26
C ARG A 208 -12.00 14.64 0.78
N GLY A 209 -12.40 13.70 1.66
CA GLY A 209 -13.08 12.46 1.25
C GLY A 209 -12.19 11.56 0.37
N LEU A 210 -10.87 11.68 0.52
CA LEU A 210 -9.87 10.98 -0.26
C LEU A 210 -9.86 9.49 0.12
N SER A 211 -9.82 8.58 -0.86
CA SER A 211 -9.56 7.16 -0.60
C SER A 211 -8.06 6.91 -0.46
N LEU A 212 -7.69 5.95 0.39
CA LEU A 212 -6.30 5.65 0.71
C LEU A 212 -5.99 4.17 0.50
N LEU A 213 -4.91 3.86 -0.22
CA LEU A 213 -4.22 2.57 -0.17
C LEU A 213 -2.93 2.76 0.62
N LEU A 214 -2.90 2.31 1.86
CA LEU A 214 -1.73 2.41 2.73
C LEU A 214 -0.94 1.11 2.73
N ILE A 215 0.29 1.15 2.24
CA ILE A 215 1.21 0.02 2.23
C ILE A 215 2.22 0.24 3.36
N THR A 216 2.32 -0.74 4.25
CA THR A 216 3.28 -0.74 5.36
C THR A 216 3.52 -2.17 5.85
N HIS A 217 4.60 -2.37 6.59
CA HIS A 217 4.84 -3.57 7.36
C HIS A 217 4.46 -3.40 8.85
N ASP A 218 4.06 -2.19 9.26
CA ASP A 218 3.67 -1.86 10.63
C ASP A 218 2.16 -2.02 10.81
N LEU A 219 1.77 -3.09 11.53
CA LEU A 219 0.37 -3.38 11.83
C LEU A 219 -0.24 -2.39 12.84
N GLY A 220 0.58 -1.73 13.69
CA GLY A 220 0.10 -0.68 14.59
C GLY A 220 -0.41 0.53 13.81
N VAL A 221 0.34 0.93 12.79
CA VAL A 221 -0.06 2.01 11.86
C VAL A 221 -1.39 1.67 11.16
N ILE A 222 -1.54 0.42 10.72
CA ILE A 222 -2.78 -0.02 10.08
C ILE A 222 -3.97 0.05 11.05
N ALA A 223 -3.78 -0.42 12.29
CA ALA A 223 -4.85 -0.41 13.29
C ALA A 223 -5.41 0.99 13.57
N GLU A 224 -4.57 2.02 13.46
CA GLU A 224 -4.94 3.42 13.71
C GLU A 224 -5.50 4.14 12.48
N THR A 225 -5.13 3.68 11.27
CA THR A 225 -5.34 4.47 10.05
C THR A 225 -6.34 3.85 9.09
N CYS A 226 -6.46 2.53 9.03
CA CYS A 226 -7.23 1.84 7.99
C CYS A 226 -8.57 1.30 8.49
N ASP A 227 -9.53 1.18 7.57
CA ASP A 227 -10.84 0.58 7.80
C ASP A 227 -10.79 -0.93 7.57
N ARG A 228 -10.13 -1.34 6.49
CA ARG A 228 -9.95 -2.74 6.07
C ARG A 228 -8.49 -3.02 5.75
N LEU A 229 -8.15 -4.30 5.72
CA LEU A 229 -6.79 -4.79 5.57
C LEU A 229 -6.73 -5.99 4.63
N CYS A 230 -5.77 -5.96 3.71
CA CYS A 230 -5.33 -7.10 2.92
C CYS A 230 -3.94 -7.54 3.39
N VAL A 231 -3.81 -8.79 3.79
CA VAL A 231 -2.51 -9.40 4.14
C VAL A 231 -1.94 -10.09 2.93
N MET A 232 -0.71 -9.72 2.54
CA MET A 232 -0.04 -10.24 1.36
C MET A 232 1.17 -11.09 1.74
N TYR A 233 1.27 -12.28 1.14
CA TYR A 233 2.40 -13.18 1.28
C TYR A 233 2.85 -13.72 -0.08
N ALA A 234 4.16 -13.62 -0.37
CA ALA A 234 4.78 -14.17 -1.57
C ALA A 234 3.99 -13.91 -2.88
N GLY A 235 3.53 -12.67 -3.10
CA GLY A 235 2.83 -12.23 -4.31
C GLY A 235 1.32 -12.46 -4.32
N ARG A 236 0.69 -12.92 -3.22
CA ARG A 236 -0.76 -13.17 -3.13
C ARG A 236 -1.39 -12.54 -1.89
N ILE A 237 -2.66 -12.18 -1.97
CA ILE A 237 -3.45 -11.87 -0.80
C ILE A 237 -3.82 -13.20 -0.14
N VAL A 238 -3.51 -13.32 1.15
CA VAL A 238 -3.78 -14.52 1.94
C VAL A 238 -4.92 -14.34 2.94
N GLU A 239 -5.23 -13.10 3.29
CA GLU A 239 -6.37 -12.78 4.15
C GLU A 239 -6.84 -11.35 3.92
N THR A 240 -8.15 -11.12 3.98
CA THR A 240 -8.79 -9.81 3.90
C THR A 240 -9.92 -9.73 4.91
N ALA A 241 -9.96 -8.67 5.72
CA ALA A 241 -11.05 -8.39 6.64
C ALA A 241 -11.08 -6.90 7.02
N ASP A 242 -12.10 -6.47 7.76
CA ASP A 242 -12.01 -5.24 8.52
C ASP A 242 -10.91 -5.35 9.58
N VAL A 243 -10.33 -4.19 9.96
CA VAL A 243 -9.17 -4.15 10.85
C VAL A 243 -9.48 -4.82 12.19
N PHE A 244 -10.63 -4.53 12.81
CA PHE A 244 -10.99 -5.10 14.10
C PHE A 244 -11.10 -6.62 14.05
N THR A 245 -11.77 -7.17 13.03
CA THR A 245 -11.92 -8.62 12.82
C THR A 245 -10.56 -9.30 12.63
N LEU A 246 -9.69 -8.72 11.80
CA LEU A 246 -8.38 -9.30 11.53
C LEU A 246 -7.48 -9.33 12.76
N PHE A 247 -7.52 -8.27 13.60
CA PHE A 247 -6.74 -8.23 14.84
C PHE A 247 -7.27 -9.14 15.94
N THR A 248 -8.59 -9.38 15.99
CA THR A 248 -9.22 -10.19 17.04
C THR A 248 -9.42 -11.66 16.66
N ARG A 249 -9.66 -11.95 15.38
CA ARG A 249 -9.98 -13.28 14.87
C ARG A 249 -9.27 -13.57 13.54
N PRO A 250 -7.93 -13.51 13.48
CA PRO A 250 -7.17 -13.82 12.26
C PRO A 250 -7.40 -15.29 11.86
N ALA A 251 -7.73 -15.51 10.59
CA ALA A 251 -8.03 -16.84 10.06
C ALA A 251 -6.80 -17.54 9.46
N HIS A 252 -5.91 -16.78 8.79
CA HIS A 252 -4.72 -17.34 8.16
C HIS A 252 -3.56 -17.49 9.15
N PRO A 253 -2.83 -18.62 9.18
CA PRO A 253 -1.70 -18.83 10.09
C PRO A 253 -0.57 -17.79 9.96
N TYR A 254 -0.34 -17.26 8.77
CA TYR A 254 0.61 -16.18 8.54
C TYR A 254 0.21 -14.88 9.26
N THR A 255 -1.06 -14.50 9.16
CA THR A 255 -1.60 -13.32 9.87
C THR A 255 -1.48 -13.48 11.38
N ARG A 256 -1.80 -14.66 11.92
CA ARG A 256 -1.58 -14.99 13.35
C ARG A 256 -0.13 -14.80 13.75
N GLY A 257 0.81 -15.27 12.91
CA GLY A 257 2.25 -15.09 13.12
C GLY A 257 2.68 -13.63 13.12
N LEU A 258 2.19 -12.83 12.17
CA LEU A 258 2.47 -11.39 12.11
C LEU A 258 1.96 -10.66 13.36
N LEU A 259 0.73 -10.93 13.78
CA LEU A 259 0.15 -10.32 14.98
C LEU A 259 0.85 -10.74 16.26
N ALA A 260 1.31 -11.99 16.34
CA ALA A 260 2.08 -12.50 17.48
C ALA A 260 3.49 -11.87 17.59
N SER A 261 4.02 -11.32 16.49
CA SER A 261 5.33 -10.65 16.48
C SER A 261 5.26 -9.18 16.92
N ILE A 262 4.06 -8.60 17.10
CA ILE A 262 3.89 -7.23 17.59
C ILE A 262 4.27 -7.15 19.08
N PRO A 263 5.16 -6.23 19.49
CA PRO A 263 5.44 -5.99 20.88
C PRO A 263 4.19 -5.55 21.65
N ARG A 264 3.82 -6.25 22.74
CA ARG A 264 2.73 -5.84 23.62
C ARG A 264 3.31 -5.11 24.83
N LEU A 265 2.64 -4.05 25.28
CA LEU A 265 3.04 -3.29 26.48
C LEU A 265 3.09 -4.13 27.76
N GLU A 266 2.30 -5.20 27.82
CA GLU A 266 2.23 -6.15 28.93
C GLU A 266 3.39 -7.15 28.96
N ASN A 267 4.19 -7.24 27.90
CA ASN A 267 5.32 -8.15 27.86
C ASN A 267 6.37 -7.71 28.88
N GLN A 268 6.73 -8.62 29.80
CA GLN A 268 7.81 -8.38 30.73
C GLN A 268 9.09 -8.01 29.98
N ARG A 269 9.86 -7.06 30.51
CA ARG A 269 11.17 -6.69 29.95
C ARG A 269 12.00 -7.96 29.74
N LYS A 270 12.46 -8.18 28.48
CA LYS A 270 13.25 -9.36 28.02
C LYS A 270 12.44 -10.59 27.56
N THR A 271 11.12 -10.52 27.37
CA THR A 271 10.40 -11.61 26.71
C THR A 271 10.79 -11.66 25.23
N ARG A 272 11.20 -12.82 24.74
CA ARG A 272 11.52 -13.04 23.33
C ARG A 272 10.23 -12.93 22.52
N LEU A 273 10.17 -11.99 21.55
CA LEU A 273 9.01 -11.87 20.66
C LEU A 273 8.84 -13.15 19.81
N ALA A 274 7.61 -13.51 19.52
CA ALA A 274 7.33 -14.56 18.56
C ALA A 274 7.84 -14.12 17.18
N VAL A 275 8.51 -15.01 16.48
CA VAL A 275 9.04 -14.77 15.13
C VAL A 275 8.50 -15.86 14.22
N ILE A 276 8.04 -15.49 13.04
CA ILE A 276 7.70 -16.47 12.00
C ILE A 276 9.01 -17.08 11.49
N PRO A 277 9.24 -18.41 11.67
CA PRO A 277 10.50 -19.01 11.28
C PRO A 277 10.76 -18.93 9.78
N GLY A 278 12.03 -18.85 9.38
CA GLY A 278 12.44 -18.79 7.97
C GLY A 278 12.21 -17.43 7.31
N MET A 279 12.39 -17.37 6.01
CA MET A 279 12.20 -16.17 5.17
C MET A 279 11.12 -16.39 4.13
N VAL A 280 10.59 -15.30 3.57
CA VAL A 280 9.74 -15.37 2.38
C VAL A 280 10.55 -16.00 1.25
N PRO A 281 10.03 -17.06 0.58
CA PRO A 281 10.77 -17.71 -0.50
C PRO A 281 11.00 -16.74 -1.67
N ALA A 282 12.15 -16.88 -2.34
CA ALA A 282 12.40 -16.15 -3.57
C ALA A 282 11.36 -16.54 -4.64
N LEU A 283 11.08 -15.63 -5.59
CA LEU A 283 10.09 -15.89 -6.65
C LEU A 283 10.41 -17.13 -7.51
N SER A 284 11.70 -17.48 -7.62
CA SER A 284 12.16 -18.68 -8.31
C SER A 284 12.03 -19.97 -7.50
N GLU A 285 11.75 -19.86 -6.19
CA GLU A 285 11.75 -20.96 -5.22
C GLU A 285 10.39 -21.14 -4.55
N LEU A 286 9.34 -20.61 -5.17
CA LEU A 286 7.98 -20.76 -4.64
C LEU A 286 7.61 -22.25 -4.59
N PRO A 287 7.16 -22.77 -3.43
CA PRO A 287 6.76 -24.16 -3.32
C PRO A 287 5.48 -24.40 -4.14
N PRO A 288 5.26 -25.63 -4.64
CA PRO A 288 3.97 -26.01 -5.17
C PRO A 288 2.91 -25.95 -4.03
N GLY A 289 1.66 -25.69 -4.38
CA GLY A 289 0.58 -25.55 -3.41
C GLY A 289 0.63 -24.27 -2.58
N CYS A 290 0.33 -24.34 -1.30
CA CYS A 290 0.30 -23.19 -0.42
C CYS A 290 1.69 -22.56 -0.27
N ARG A 291 1.85 -21.28 -0.65
CA ARG A 291 3.14 -20.58 -0.58
C ARG A 291 3.71 -20.46 0.83
N PHE A 292 2.84 -20.48 1.86
CA PHE A 292 3.24 -20.42 3.26
C PHE A 292 3.59 -21.78 3.88
N GLN A 293 3.38 -22.90 3.18
CA GLN A 293 3.50 -24.27 3.71
C GLN A 293 4.81 -24.56 4.48
N ASN A 294 5.94 -24.04 3.99
CA ASN A 294 7.27 -24.29 4.59
C ASN A 294 7.48 -23.57 5.93
N ARG A 295 6.66 -22.57 6.23
CA ARG A 295 6.72 -21.75 7.46
C ARG A 295 5.47 -21.93 8.34
N CYS A 296 4.48 -22.69 7.85
CA CYS A 296 3.19 -22.85 8.51
C CYS A 296 3.25 -23.95 9.57
N PRO A 297 2.98 -23.64 10.85
CA PRO A 297 2.95 -24.67 11.90
C PRO A 297 1.79 -25.65 11.75
N GLN A 298 0.79 -25.34 10.91
CA GLN A 298 -0.40 -26.16 10.66
C GLN A 298 -0.39 -26.80 9.26
N ALA A 299 0.76 -26.80 8.56
CA ALA A 299 0.86 -27.37 7.21
C ALA A 299 0.52 -28.88 7.22
N ARG A 300 -0.30 -29.30 6.24
CA ARG A 300 -0.68 -30.71 5.99
C ARG A 300 -0.39 -31.05 4.52
N ASP A 301 -0.52 -32.32 4.16
CA ASP A 301 -0.18 -32.81 2.81
C ASP A 301 -0.94 -32.04 1.71
N ILE A 302 -2.23 -31.76 1.89
CA ILE A 302 -3.00 -30.96 0.92
C ILE A 302 -2.39 -29.57 0.66
N CYS A 303 -1.72 -28.98 1.65
CA CYS A 303 -1.05 -27.68 1.49
C CYS A 303 0.19 -27.78 0.60
N ARG A 304 0.77 -28.98 0.45
CA ARG A 304 1.93 -29.24 -0.41
C ARG A 304 1.53 -29.49 -1.85
N ASP A 305 0.37 -30.09 -2.05
CA ASP A 305 -0.09 -30.52 -3.37
C ASP A 305 -0.86 -29.45 -4.13
N ARG A 306 -1.65 -28.67 -3.43
CA ARG A 306 -2.58 -27.72 -4.04
C ARG A 306 -2.57 -26.35 -3.36
N GLU A 307 -2.79 -25.35 -4.16
CA GLU A 307 -2.99 -23.99 -3.66
C GLU A 307 -4.36 -23.86 -3.00
N PRO A 308 -4.44 -23.27 -1.78
CA PRO A 308 -5.71 -23.10 -1.09
C PRO A 308 -6.59 -22.07 -1.84
N PRO A 309 -7.89 -22.35 -1.97
CA PRO A 309 -8.84 -21.37 -2.46
C PRO A 309 -9.08 -20.28 -1.41
N ASP A 310 -9.63 -19.15 -1.87
CA ASP A 310 -10.16 -18.12 -0.98
C ASP A 310 -11.43 -18.67 -0.31
N ILE A 311 -11.39 -18.82 1.01
CA ILE A 311 -12.53 -19.26 1.82
C ILE A 311 -13.16 -18.05 2.50
N THR A 312 -14.45 -17.85 2.31
CA THR A 312 -15.23 -16.87 3.08
C THR A 312 -15.40 -17.40 4.51
N VAL A 313 -14.76 -16.71 5.46
CA VAL A 313 -14.83 -17.05 6.90
C VAL A 313 -16.06 -16.42 7.54
N ALA A 314 -16.34 -15.17 7.16
CA ALA A 314 -17.53 -14.42 7.56
C ALA A 314 -17.81 -13.34 6.48
N ASP A 315 -18.89 -12.56 6.64
CA ASP A 315 -19.16 -11.44 5.75
C ASP A 315 -17.98 -10.43 5.81
N GLY A 316 -17.45 -10.10 4.64
CA GLY A 316 -16.27 -9.24 4.52
C GLY A 316 -14.94 -9.83 5.00
N HIS A 317 -14.90 -11.09 5.46
CA HIS A 317 -13.68 -11.79 5.90
C HIS A 317 -13.43 -13.03 5.05
N ALA A 318 -12.31 -13.05 4.34
CA ALA A 318 -11.87 -14.16 3.51
C ALA A 318 -10.39 -14.51 3.78
N ALA A 319 -10.04 -15.78 3.67
CA ALA A 319 -8.67 -16.25 3.82
C ALA A 319 -8.33 -17.40 2.86
N ALA A 320 -7.15 -17.34 2.26
CA ALA A 320 -6.61 -18.38 1.37
C ALA A 320 -5.96 -19.51 2.19
N CYS A 321 -6.76 -20.28 2.93
CA CYS A 321 -6.29 -21.38 3.76
C CYS A 321 -7.34 -22.49 3.84
N TYR A 322 -6.96 -23.74 3.59
CA TYR A 322 -7.86 -24.90 3.71
C TYR A 322 -8.50 -25.07 5.10
N PHE A 323 -7.87 -24.50 6.11
CA PHE A 323 -8.27 -24.60 7.52
C PHE A 323 -8.73 -23.25 8.07
N ALA A 324 -8.99 -22.27 7.20
CA ALA A 324 -9.64 -21.03 7.58
C ALA A 324 -11.12 -21.33 7.91
N GLY A 325 -11.45 -21.23 9.16
CA GLY A 325 -12.81 -21.43 9.65
C GLY A 325 -12.84 -21.11 11.14
N PRO A 326 -14.02 -20.96 11.74
CA PRO A 326 -14.12 -20.85 13.18
C PRO A 326 -13.43 -22.10 13.79
N GLU A 327 -12.51 -21.87 14.73
CA GLU A 327 -11.93 -22.97 15.50
C GLU A 327 -13.10 -23.80 16.02
N LYS A 328 -13.20 -25.06 15.56
CA LYS A 328 -14.07 -26.01 16.23
C LYS A 328 -13.53 -26.08 17.66
N GLU A 329 -14.34 -25.64 18.61
CA GLU A 329 -14.02 -25.84 20.03
C GLU A 329 -13.53 -27.29 20.17
N PRO A 330 -12.41 -27.54 20.87
CA PRO A 330 -11.97 -28.88 21.13
C PRO A 330 -13.14 -29.59 21.79
N HIS A 331 -13.70 -30.62 21.12
CA HIS A 331 -14.67 -31.47 21.73
C HIS A 331 -14.08 -31.93 23.06
N ALA A 332 -14.63 -31.45 24.16
CA ALA A 332 -14.37 -32.01 25.46
C ALA A 332 -14.71 -33.51 25.34
N THR A 333 -13.68 -34.31 25.18
CA THR A 333 -13.79 -35.77 25.31
C THR A 333 -14.15 -36.03 26.76
N GLY A 334 -15.43 -36.41 26.98
CA GLY A 334 -15.93 -36.88 28.24
C GLY A 334 -15.28 -38.19 28.68
#